data_2a6a2775fd4499b04beeaea7876b223f
#
_entry.id   2a6a2775fd4499b04beeaea7876b223f
#
_cell.length_a   1.000
_cell.length_b   1.000
_cell.length_c   1.000
_cell.angle_alpha   90.00
_cell.angle_beta   90.00
_cell.angle_gamma   90.00
#
_symmetry.space_group_name_H-M   'P 1'
#
loop_
_entity.id
_entity.type
_entity.pdbx_description
1 polymer ?
#
loop_
_entity_poly.entity_id
_entity_poly.type
_entity_poly.pdbx_seq_one_letter_code
_entity_poly.pdbx_strand_id
1 'polypeptide(L)'
;MFEKKDYIFSDTMGVCKVSDIVRLAPKNRIGEPVPYYLLKSAFDKSKVAYIPVEKHQVALRPLITKEEALAVTEETLEKMNELQKAEVQFVLEERNKAKKK
;
A
#
# COMPACT_ATOMS: atom_id res chain seq x y z
N MET A 1 0.84 -11.21 6.63
CA MET A 1 1.93 -10.89 5.68
C MET A 1 1.34 -10.65 4.30
N PHE A 2 1.81 -9.62 3.61
CA PHE A 2 1.31 -9.31 2.27
C PHE A 2 2.04 -10.14 1.21
N GLU A 3 1.40 -10.33 0.07
CA GLU A 3 1.96 -11.11 -1.03
C GLU A 3 2.22 -10.22 -2.24
N LYS A 4 2.99 -10.75 -3.19
CA LYS A 4 3.21 -10.05 -4.46
C LYS A 4 1.88 -9.73 -5.12
N LYS A 5 1.81 -8.56 -5.73
CA LYS A 5 0.64 -8.03 -6.43
C LYS A 5 -0.48 -7.55 -5.53
N ASP A 6 -0.33 -7.67 -4.21
CA ASP A 6 -1.30 -7.10 -3.29
C ASP A 6 -1.24 -5.58 -3.33
N TYR A 7 -2.40 -4.94 -3.27
CA TYR A 7 -2.47 -3.50 -3.04
C TYR A 7 -2.70 -3.28 -1.57
N ILE A 8 -1.88 -2.41 -0.98
CA ILE A 8 -1.95 -2.11 0.44
C ILE A 8 -1.86 -0.60 0.65
N PHE A 9 -2.10 -0.17 1.87
CA PHE A 9 -1.99 1.24 2.24
C PHE A 9 -0.80 1.43 3.17
N SER A 10 0.05 2.41 2.81
CA SER A 10 1.18 2.83 3.62
C SER A 10 0.93 4.24 4.12
N ASP A 11 1.22 4.52 5.38
CA ASP A 11 1.00 5.85 5.92
C ASP A 11 1.95 6.90 5.34
N THR A 12 2.98 6.48 4.62
CA THR A 12 3.92 7.41 3.96
C THR A 12 3.70 7.54 2.46
N MET A 13 3.25 6.46 1.80
CA MET A 13 3.08 6.43 0.35
C MET A 13 1.62 6.44 -0.09
N GLY A 14 0.71 6.11 0.80
CA GLY A 14 -0.69 5.91 0.44
C GLY A 14 -0.88 4.56 -0.21
N VAL A 15 -1.73 4.49 -1.23
CA VAL A 15 -2.00 3.24 -1.93
C VAL A 15 -0.76 2.82 -2.71
N CYS A 16 -0.31 1.61 -2.47
CA CYS A 16 0.84 1.07 -3.18
C CYS A 16 0.65 -0.42 -3.44
N LYS A 17 1.43 -0.93 -4.35
CA LYS A 17 1.39 -2.32 -4.75
C LYS A 17 2.66 -3.02 -4.28
N VAL A 18 2.52 -4.22 -3.72
CA VAL A 18 3.68 -5.05 -3.42
C VAL A 18 4.17 -5.61 -4.75
N SER A 19 5.18 -4.95 -5.31
CA SER A 19 5.73 -5.34 -6.60
C SER A 19 6.54 -6.61 -6.50
N ASP A 20 7.27 -6.76 -5.40
CA ASP A 20 8.09 -7.94 -5.19
C ASP A 20 8.41 -8.06 -3.70
N ILE A 21 8.90 -9.21 -3.31
CA ILE A 21 9.45 -9.44 -1.98
C ILE A 21 10.89 -9.88 -2.20
N VAL A 22 11.83 -9.04 -1.82
CA VAL A 22 13.24 -9.26 -2.11
C VAL A 22 14.01 -9.45 -0.81
N ARG A 23 15.13 -10.14 -0.89
CA ARG A 23 16.00 -10.33 0.26
C ARG A 23 17.22 -9.47 0.10
N LEU A 24 17.47 -8.61 1.09
CA LEU A 24 18.61 -7.71 1.07
C LEU A 24 19.59 -8.09 2.18
N ALA A 25 20.86 -8.09 1.84
CA ALA A 25 21.89 -8.39 2.83
C ALA A 25 22.05 -7.22 3.80
N PRO A 26 22.28 -7.49 5.08
CA PRO A 26 22.56 -6.43 6.03
C PRO A 26 23.79 -5.62 5.62
N LYS A 27 23.83 -4.34 5.98
CA LYS A 27 24.95 -3.47 5.63
C LYS A 27 26.27 -3.93 6.19
N ASN A 28 26.24 -4.53 7.37
CA ASN A 28 27.45 -5.01 8.00
C ASN A 28 27.85 -6.41 7.53
N ARG A 29 27.07 -6.99 6.65
CA ARG A 29 27.30 -8.32 6.09
C ARG A 29 27.36 -9.45 7.12
N ILE A 30 26.82 -9.18 8.28
CA ILE A 30 26.69 -10.20 9.33
C ILE A 30 25.23 -10.59 9.41
N GLY A 31 24.97 -11.88 9.37
CA GLY A 31 23.63 -12.42 9.45
C GLY A 31 23.05 -12.72 8.09
N GLU A 32 21.84 -13.24 8.10
CA GLU A 32 21.16 -13.67 6.89
C GLU A 32 20.45 -12.51 6.19
N PRO A 33 20.25 -12.60 4.87
CA PRO A 33 19.46 -11.59 4.17
C PRO A 33 18.08 -11.46 4.77
N VAL A 34 17.59 -10.23 4.84
CA VAL A 34 16.30 -9.90 5.43
C VAL A 34 15.30 -9.66 4.31
N PRO A 35 14.07 -10.21 4.40
CA PRO A 35 13.07 -9.95 3.37
C PRO A 35 12.50 -8.54 3.48
N TYR A 36 12.34 -7.90 2.33
CA TYR A 36 11.78 -6.56 2.21
C TYR A 36 10.67 -6.57 1.17
N TYR A 37 9.62 -5.80 1.43
CA TYR A 37 8.63 -5.50 0.41
C TYR A 37 9.19 -4.43 -0.52
N LEU A 38 9.12 -4.67 -1.82
CA LEU A 38 9.35 -3.62 -2.79
C LEU A 38 7.98 -3.03 -3.13
N LEU A 39 7.73 -1.83 -2.62
CA LEU A 39 6.45 -1.17 -2.80
C LEU A 39 6.56 -0.11 -3.90
N LYS A 40 5.56 -0.07 -4.76
CA LYS A 40 5.45 0.97 -5.80
C LYS A 40 4.14 1.70 -5.61
N SER A 41 4.19 3.03 -5.66
CA SER A 41 2.98 3.83 -5.56
C SER A 41 2.01 3.48 -6.68
N ALA A 42 0.72 3.37 -6.34
CA ALA A 42 -0.31 3.12 -7.35
C ALA A 42 -0.53 4.32 -8.27
N PHE A 43 -0.12 5.52 -7.83
CA PHE A 43 -0.37 6.75 -8.58
C PHE A 43 0.88 7.30 -9.26
N ASP A 44 2.06 6.90 -8.80
CA ASP A 44 3.31 7.41 -9.34
C ASP A 44 4.34 6.29 -9.39
N LYS A 45 4.52 5.71 -10.56
CA LYS A 45 5.40 4.56 -10.74
C LYS A 45 6.86 4.85 -10.42
N SER A 46 7.23 6.11 -10.36
CA SER A 46 8.61 6.48 -10.02
C SER A 46 8.86 6.41 -8.52
N LYS A 47 7.81 6.38 -7.71
CA LYS A 47 7.95 6.30 -6.27
C LYS A 47 7.98 4.84 -5.82
N VAL A 48 9.11 4.43 -5.30
CA VAL A 48 9.29 3.07 -4.80
C VAL A 48 9.91 3.13 -3.41
N ALA A 49 9.68 2.09 -2.62
CA ALA A 49 10.26 1.99 -1.29
C ALA A 49 10.54 0.53 -0.96
N TYR A 50 11.61 0.32 -0.20
CA TYR A 50 11.91 -0.99 0.36
C TYR A 50 11.59 -0.93 1.86
N ILE A 51 10.67 -1.77 2.30
CA ILE A 51 10.23 -1.77 3.70
C ILE A 51 10.38 -3.20 4.25
N PRO A 52 11.06 -3.37 5.39
CA PRO A 52 11.23 -4.71 5.94
C PRO A 52 9.88 -5.38 6.17
N VAL A 53 9.80 -6.66 5.87
CA VAL A 53 8.57 -7.42 6.06
C VAL A 53 8.21 -7.47 7.55
N GLU A 54 9.21 -7.54 8.41
CA GLU A 54 9.02 -7.55 9.85
C GLU A 54 9.65 -6.32 10.48
N LYS A 55 9.09 -5.89 11.61
CA LYS A 55 9.63 -4.78 12.39
C LYS A 55 9.75 -3.47 11.61
N HIS A 56 8.86 -3.29 10.63
CA HIS A 56 8.85 -2.03 9.89
C HIS A 56 8.27 -0.91 10.76
N GLN A 57 8.80 0.28 10.58
CA GLN A 57 8.33 1.46 11.32
C GLN A 57 7.19 2.16 10.61
N VAL A 58 7.05 1.93 9.33
CA VAL A 58 5.95 2.50 8.54
C VAL A 58 4.71 1.65 8.73
N ALA A 59 3.58 2.27 9.01
CA ALA A 59 2.33 1.54 9.17
C ALA A 59 1.84 1.03 7.81
N LEU A 60 1.63 -0.26 7.72
CA LEU A 60 1.12 -0.91 6.52
C LEU A 60 -0.16 -1.66 6.88
N ARG A 61 -1.17 -1.55 6.03
CA ARG A 61 -2.43 -2.26 6.24
C ARG A 61 -3.08 -2.58 4.91
N PRO A 62 -4.01 -3.56 4.88
CA PRO A 62 -4.78 -3.81 3.67
C PRO A 62 -5.61 -2.58 3.32
N LEU A 63 -5.99 -2.46 2.05
CA LEU A 63 -6.90 -1.41 1.64
C LEU A 63 -8.27 -1.60 2.30
N ILE A 64 -8.99 -0.50 2.43
CA ILE A 64 -10.39 -0.59 2.89
C ILE A 64 -11.21 -1.37 1.88
N THR A 65 -12.32 -1.92 2.34
CA THR A 65 -13.22 -2.65 1.44
C THR A 65 -14.06 -1.66 0.63
N LYS A 66 -14.72 -2.19 -0.41
CA LYS A 66 -15.64 -1.38 -1.20
C LYS A 66 -16.78 -0.84 -0.35
N GLU A 67 -17.30 -1.67 0.55
CA GLU A 67 -18.37 -1.26 1.44
C GLU A 67 -17.92 -0.12 2.35
N GLU A 68 -16.71 -0.20 2.86
CA GLU A 68 -16.17 0.87 3.69
C GLU A 68 -15.99 2.16 2.88
N ALA A 69 -15.51 2.03 1.64
CA ALA A 69 -15.32 3.19 0.78
C ALA A 69 -16.66 3.86 0.44
N LEU A 70 -17.69 3.06 0.19
CA LEU A 70 -19.03 3.58 -0.11
C LEU A 70 -19.68 4.23 1.12
N ALA A 71 -19.29 3.80 2.32
CA ALA A 71 -19.84 4.33 3.55
C ALA A 71 -19.20 5.66 3.97
N VAL A 72 -18.12 6.07 3.32
CA VAL A 72 -17.44 7.33 3.65
C VAL A 72 -18.35 8.50 3.24
N THR A 73 -18.67 9.37 4.22
CA THR A 73 -19.46 10.57 3.95
C THR A 73 -18.53 11.73 3.57
N GLU A 74 -19.13 12.79 3.01
CA GLU A 74 -18.36 13.99 2.69
C GLU A 74 -17.69 14.57 3.92
N GLU A 75 -18.39 14.56 5.04
CA GLU A 75 -17.87 15.06 6.29
C GLU A 75 -16.64 14.28 6.75
N THR A 76 -16.72 12.94 6.67
CA THR A 76 -15.60 12.09 7.02
C THR A 76 -14.44 12.30 6.04
N LEU A 77 -14.76 12.42 4.75
CA LEU A 77 -13.77 12.62 3.71
C LEU A 77 -12.97 13.91 3.95
N GLU A 78 -13.64 14.97 4.38
CA GLU A 78 -12.96 16.23 4.67
C GLU A 78 -11.93 16.11 5.78
N LYS A 79 -12.15 15.19 6.71
CA LYS A 79 -11.22 14.96 7.82
C LYS A 79 -10.06 14.04 7.47
N MET A 80 -10.11 13.40 6.33
CA MET A 80 -9.05 12.51 5.88
C MET A 80 -7.88 13.28 5.28
N ASN A 81 -6.68 12.73 5.40
CA ASN A 81 -5.54 13.31 4.71
C ASN A 81 -5.57 12.93 3.23
N GLU A 82 -4.66 13.52 2.46
CA GLU A 82 -4.63 13.30 1.01
C GLU A 82 -4.46 11.82 0.64
N LEU A 83 -3.66 11.10 1.39
CA LEU A 83 -3.41 9.69 1.09
C LEU A 83 -4.66 8.86 1.32
N GLN A 84 -5.40 9.15 2.39
CA GLN A 84 -6.64 8.43 2.69
C GLN A 84 -7.73 8.73 1.65
N LYS A 85 -7.82 9.99 1.22
CA LYS A 85 -8.77 10.36 0.16
C LYS A 85 -8.46 9.62 -1.13
N ALA A 86 -7.18 9.51 -1.46
CA ALA A 86 -6.76 8.78 -2.65
C ALA A 86 -7.09 7.29 -2.54
N GLU A 87 -6.99 6.73 -1.34
CA GLU A 87 -7.36 5.34 -1.13
C GLU A 87 -8.83 5.08 -1.43
N VAL A 88 -9.70 5.95 -0.92
CA VAL A 88 -11.15 5.82 -1.16
C VAL A 88 -11.43 5.84 -2.66
N GLN A 89 -10.87 6.80 -3.36
CA GLN A 89 -11.03 6.90 -4.81
C GLN A 89 -10.50 5.67 -5.54
N PHE A 90 -9.31 5.23 -5.15
CA PHE A 90 -8.69 4.07 -5.78
C PHE A 90 -9.58 2.83 -5.65
N VAL A 91 -10.08 2.58 -4.44
CA VAL A 91 -10.90 1.39 -4.19
C VAL A 91 -12.18 1.44 -5.03
N LEU A 92 -12.81 2.60 -5.09
CA LEU A 92 -14.07 2.75 -5.86
C LEU A 92 -13.81 2.60 -7.35
N GLU A 93 -12.76 3.21 -7.88
CA GLU A 93 -12.46 3.16 -9.31
C GLU A 93 -12.00 1.77 -9.76
N GLU A 94 -11.11 1.15 -9.02
CA GLU A 94 -10.59 -0.16 -9.39
C GLU A 94 -11.68 -1.22 -9.35
N ARG A 95 -12.55 -1.16 -8.35
CA ARG A 95 -13.64 -2.10 -8.24
C ARG A 95 -14.64 -1.92 -9.38
N ASN A 96 -14.88 -0.69 -9.79
CA ASN A 96 -15.75 -0.41 -10.92
C ASN A 96 -15.18 -0.96 -12.21
N LYS A 97 -13.88 -0.83 -12.42
CA LYS A 97 -13.21 -1.39 -13.60
C LYS A 97 -13.32 -2.90 -13.63
N ALA A 98 -13.19 -3.55 -12.48
CA ALA A 98 -13.29 -4.99 -12.39
C ALA A 98 -14.68 -5.48 -12.78
N LYS A 99 -15.71 -4.67 -12.53
CA LYS A 99 -17.07 -5.04 -12.85
C LYS A 99 -17.43 -4.90 -14.32
N LYS A 100 -16.60 -4.23 -15.08
CA LYS A 100 -16.90 -3.97 -16.49
C LYS A 100 -16.45 -5.10 -17.43
N LYS A 101 -15.98 -6.17 -16.91
CA LYS A 101 -15.59 -7.30 -17.73
C LYS A 101 -16.78 -8.09 -18.23
#